data_09b6fa8cedceff939a7eb0a899ffc76e
#
_entry.id   09b6fa8cedceff939a7eb0a899ffc76e
#
_cell.length_a   1.000
_cell.length_b   1.000
_cell.length_c   1.000
_cell.angle_alpha   90.00
_cell.angle_beta   90.00
_cell.angle_gamma   90.00
#
_symmetry.space_group_name_H-M   'P 1'
#
loop_
_entity.id
_entity.type
_entity.pdbx_description
1 polymer ?
#
loop_
_entity_poly.entity_id
_entity_poly.type
_entity_poly.pdbx_seq_one_letter_code
_entity_poly.pdbx_strand_id
1 'polypeptide(L)'
;LINQPETSLDDRADEERADERSTTPTRSTLAKPTISALALSVSACGGGADSSSGQINSGLPSSPTTKATEIQASRFLAQASLGATRQDIARVRELGYAGWLDEQLSTPVFSSRWDWLKSKGYDVAANKFNTTGFDNVAWRWLISSPDTLRQRVTFALSEIIVIGVDGLDNTGGWKTFGGAAWLDMLDANAFGNLRTLLQQVSTSLQMGAFLTFRGNAKASATTGAVPDENYAREL
;
A
#
# COMPACT_ATOMS: atom_id res chain seq x y z
N LEU A 1 -36.26 -9.89 -55.06
CA LEU A 1 -37.59 -10.56 -54.92
C LEU A 1 -37.66 -11.26 -53.57
N ILE A 2 -38.47 -10.66 -52.65
CA ILE A 2 -39.44 -11.30 -51.79
C ILE A 2 -38.82 -12.07 -50.62
N ASN A 3 -39.07 -11.87 -49.36
CA ASN A 3 -40.14 -11.24 -48.57
C ASN A 3 -39.70 -11.31 -47.11
N GLN A 4 -39.97 -10.30 -46.36
CA GLN A 4 -40.12 -10.33 -44.92
C GLN A 4 -41.42 -11.08 -44.54
N PRO A 5 -41.59 -11.54 -43.31
CA PRO A 5 -42.47 -10.74 -42.45
C PRO A 5 -42.04 -10.55 -41.01
N GLU A 6 -42.44 -9.40 -40.52
CA GLU A 6 -42.60 -9.01 -39.13
C GLU A 6 -43.66 -9.86 -38.41
N THR A 7 -43.45 -10.03 -37.09
CA THR A 7 -44.53 -10.09 -36.06
C THR A 7 -43.86 -9.72 -34.73
N SER A 8 -44.10 -8.55 -34.15
CA SER A 8 -45.27 -8.10 -33.40
C SER A 8 -45.38 -8.70 -32.00
N LEU A 9 -45.01 -7.82 -31.01
CA LEU A 9 -45.70 -7.50 -29.76
C LEU A 9 -46.34 -8.65 -28.96
N ASP A 10 -45.99 -8.82 -27.70
CA ASP A 10 -46.99 -8.57 -26.67
C ASP A 10 -46.36 -8.29 -25.28
N ASP A 11 -46.91 -7.28 -24.67
CA ASP A 11 -46.91 -6.84 -23.30
C ASP A 11 -47.22 -7.96 -22.30
N ARG A 12 -46.52 -7.94 -21.17
CA ARG A 12 -47.15 -8.17 -19.86
C ARG A 12 -46.31 -7.57 -18.76
N ALA A 13 -46.79 -6.40 -18.33
CA ALA A 13 -46.59 -5.90 -17.00
C ALA A 13 -47.28 -6.84 -16.00
N ASP A 14 -46.60 -7.15 -14.93
CA ASP A 14 -47.25 -7.42 -13.65
C ASP A 14 -46.45 -6.77 -12.54
N GLU A 15 -47.15 -5.85 -11.90
CA GLU A 15 -46.86 -5.23 -10.62
C GLU A 15 -46.78 -6.26 -9.53
N GLU A 16 -45.77 -6.20 -8.66
CA GLU A 16 -45.99 -6.48 -7.26
C GLU A 16 -45.10 -5.63 -6.35
N ARG A 17 -45.78 -4.80 -5.64
CA ARG A 17 -45.61 -3.91 -4.52
C ARG A 17 -44.53 -4.25 -3.51
N ALA A 18 -43.79 -3.21 -3.19
CA ALA A 18 -43.52 -2.62 -1.87
C ALA A 18 -43.48 -3.58 -0.65
N ASP A 19 -42.33 -3.69 -0.03
CA ASP A 19 -42.26 -3.49 1.42
C ASP A 19 -41.00 -2.72 1.82
N GLU A 20 -41.22 -1.51 2.28
CA GLU A 20 -40.24 -0.66 2.94
C GLU A 20 -39.83 -1.28 4.27
N ARG A 21 -38.57 -1.59 4.44
CA ARG A 21 -37.96 -1.51 5.77
C ARG A 21 -36.63 -0.79 5.69
N SER A 22 -36.72 0.50 5.96
CA SER A 22 -35.67 1.34 6.46
C SER A 22 -34.92 0.62 7.60
N THR A 23 -33.68 0.21 7.35
CA THR A 23 -32.70 -0.01 8.42
C THR A 23 -31.50 0.84 8.13
N THR A 24 -31.48 1.98 8.73
CA THR A 24 -30.32 2.86 8.88
C THR A 24 -29.18 2.09 9.54
N PRO A 25 -28.00 1.97 8.93
CA PRO A 25 -26.85 1.41 9.64
C PRO A 25 -26.37 2.43 10.65
N THR A 26 -26.48 2.07 11.91
CA THR A 26 -25.91 2.76 13.06
C THR A 26 -24.42 2.96 12.83
N ARG A 27 -24.02 4.23 12.79
CA ARG A 27 -22.63 4.68 12.69
C ARG A 27 -21.86 4.17 13.89
N SER A 28 -21.15 3.05 13.73
CA SER A 28 -20.17 2.56 14.70
C SER A 28 -19.03 3.56 14.77
N THR A 29 -18.98 4.28 15.88
CA THR A 29 -17.82 5.08 16.26
C THR A 29 -16.66 4.13 16.55
N LEU A 30 -15.78 3.93 15.56
CA LEU A 30 -14.50 3.27 15.80
C LEU A 30 -13.71 4.11 16.80
N ALA A 31 -13.49 3.54 17.98
CA ALA A 31 -12.56 4.08 18.97
C ALA A 31 -11.16 4.16 18.34
N LYS A 32 -10.54 5.33 18.42
CA LYS A 32 -9.14 5.54 18.02
C LYS A 32 -8.27 4.58 18.83
N PRO A 33 -7.37 3.79 18.20
CA PRO A 33 -6.41 3.02 18.94
C PRO A 33 -5.45 3.98 19.66
N THR A 34 -5.45 3.95 20.96
CA THR A 34 -4.42 4.60 21.78
C THR A 34 -3.14 3.80 21.57
N ILE A 35 -2.19 4.37 20.86
CA ILE A 35 -0.87 3.78 20.70
C ILE A 35 -0.15 3.92 22.03
N SER A 36 -0.09 2.84 22.80
CA SER A 36 0.82 2.73 23.95
C SER A 36 2.24 2.82 23.42
N ALA A 37 2.97 3.81 23.89
CA ALA A 37 4.37 4.01 23.57
C ALA A 37 5.17 2.78 23.99
N LEU A 38 5.54 1.94 23.03
CA LEU A 38 6.50 0.86 23.23
C LEU A 38 7.89 1.50 23.25
N ALA A 39 8.43 1.69 24.46
CA ALA A 39 9.81 2.10 24.64
C ALA A 39 10.73 0.95 24.19
N LEU A 40 11.29 1.05 23.00
CA LEU A 40 12.40 0.19 22.58
C LEU A 40 13.65 0.62 23.34
N SER A 41 13.97 -0.10 24.43
CA SER A 41 15.27 -0.02 25.08
C SER A 41 16.29 -0.80 24.24
N VAL A 42 17.15 -0.07 23.53
CA VAL A 42 18.35 -0.63 22.91
C VAL A 42 19.38 -0.84 24.03
N SER A 43 19.50 -2.08 24.51
CA SER A 43 20.61 -2.46 25.39
C SER A 43 21.87 -2.61 24.56
N ALA A 44 22.77 -1.64 24.68
CA ALA A 44 24.14 -1.80 24.24
C ALA A 44 24.88 -2.71 25.23
N CYS A 45 25.35 -3.87 24.77
CA CYS A 45 26.30 -4.70 25.52
C CYS A 45 27.64 -3.99 25.70
N GLY A 46 28.00 -3.72 26.95
CA GLY A 46 29.32 -3.35 27.37
C GLY A 46 29.52 -3.82 28.80
N GLY A 47 30.33 -4.85 29.01
CA GLY A 47 30.59 -5.44 30.31
C GLY A 47 31.44 -4.54 31.23
N GLY A 48 31.21 -4.65 32.52
CA GLY A 48 31.98 -4.05 33.60
C GLY A 48 31.20 -4.19 34.91
N ALA A 49 31.58 -5.16 35.74
CA ALA A 49 31.05 -5.34 37.08
C ALA A 49 31.64 -4.28 38.01
N ASP A 50 30.79 -3.52 38.68
CA ASP A 50 31.07 -3.02 40.03
C ASP A 50 29.77 -2.76 40.79
N SER A 51 29.71 -3.39 41.91
CA SER A 51 28.62 -3.37 42.87
C SER A 51 28.69 -2.09 43.74
N SER A 52 27.77 -1.16 43.54
CA SER A 52 27.44 -0.19 44.57
C SER A 52 25.93 0.13 44.53
N SER A 53 25.26 -0.17 45.66
CA SER A 53 23.88 0.13 45.91
C SER A 53 23.63 1.65 45.92
N GLY A 54 23.20 2.21 44.77
CA GLY A 54 22.74 3.58 44.67
C GLY A 54 21.25 3.59 44.36
N GLN A 55 20.49 4.32 45.16
CA GLN A 55 19.05 4.56 44.98
C GLN A 55 18.78 5.04 43.55
N ILE A 56 17.89 4.34 42.84
CA ILE A 56 17.43 4.73 41.51
C ILE A 56 16.42 5.87 41.70
N ASN A 57 16.93 7.07 41.60
CA ASN A 57 16.09 8.25 41.47
C ASN A 57 15.44 8.22 40.09
N SER A 58 14.17 7.82 40.03
CA SER A 58 13.37 7.73 38.78
C SER A 58 12.94 9.10 38.27
N GLY A 59 13.89 10.02 38.13
CA GLY A 59 13.74 11.22 37.38
C GLY A 59 14.31 10.96 35.97
N LEU A 60 13.47 10.52 35.01
CA LEU A 60 13.87 10.70 33.62
C LEU A 60 14.18 12.18 33.42
N PRO A 61 15.39 12.53 32.96
CA PRO A 61 15.66 13.90 32.57
C PRO A 61 14.65 14.25 31.46
N SER A 62 13.76 15.20 31.72
CA SER A 62 13.04 15.88 30.68
C SER A 62 14.08 16.43 29.73
N SER A 63 14.30 15.74 28.61
CA SER A 63 15.21 16.19 27.55
C SER A 63 14.84 17.62 27.20
N PRO A 64 15.78 18.57 27.24
CA PRO A 64 15.50 19.92 26.78
C PRO A 64 14.97 19.79 25.35
N THR A 65 13.83 20.42 25.08
CA THR A 65 13.20 20.52 23.75
C THR A 65 14.07 21.38 22.84
N THR A 66 15.31 20.96 22.60
CA THR A 66 16.18 21.60 21.64
C THR A 66 15.68 21.19 20.26
N LYS A 67 15.15 22.16 19.52
CA LYS A 67 14.73 21.93 18.13
C LYS A 67 15.87 21.27 17.35
N ALA A 68 15.54 20.26 16.56
CA ALA A 68 16.51 19.61 15.69
C ALA A 68 17.25 20.63 14.82
N THR A 69 18.54 20.45 14.65
CA THR A 69 19.32 21.25 13.68
C THR A 69 18.91 20.89 12.25
N GLU A 70 19.24 21.72 11.27
CA GLU A 70 18.99 21.41 9.85
C GLU A 70 19.61 20.09 9.42
N ILE A 71 20.84 19.83 9.86
CA ILE A 71 21.56 18.59 9.55
C ILE A 71 20.84 17.37 10.16
N GLN A 72 20.37 17.48 11.39
CA GLN A 72 19.63 16.39 12.05
C GLN A 72 18.30 16.15 11.36
N ALA A 73 17.55 17.19 11.04
CA ALA A 73 16.26 17.07 10.33
C ALA A 73 16.47 16.51 8.91
N SER A 74 17.51 16.93 8.18
CA SER A 74 17.84 16.40 6.87
C SER A 74 18.19 14.90 6.93
N ARG A 75 19.00 14.47 7.90
CA ARG A 75 19.36 13.06 8.10
C ARG A 75 18.15 12.21 8.46
N PHE A 76 17.26 12.73 9.29
CA PHE A 76 16.01 12.06 9.63
C PHE A 76 15.15 11.85 8.38
N LEU A 77 14.94 12.90 7.58
CA LEU A 77 14.14 12.82 6.35
C LEU A 77 14.77 11.91 5.30
N ALA A 78 16.10 11.86 5.21
CA ALA A 78 16.78 10.92 4.31
C ALA A 78 16.46 9.45 4.60
N GLN A 79 16.08 9.12 5.82
CA GLN A 79 15.63 7.77 6.21
C GLN A 79 14.10 7.62 6.16
N ALA A 80 13.37 8.63 6.61
CA ALA A 80 11.93 8.59 6.75
C ALA A 80 11.16 8.94 5.46
N SER A 81 11.84 9.49 4.45
CA SER A 81 11.26 9.85 3.15
C SER A 81 12.21 9.48 2.01
N LEU A 82 11.85 9.84 0.78
CA LEU A 82 12.69 9.61 -0.40
C LEU A 82 13.51 10.83 -0.81
N GLY A 83 13.43 11.88 -0.02
CA GLY A 83 14.15 13.13 -0.21
C GLY A 83 13.68 14.17 0.78
N ALA A 84 14.37 15.31 0.84
CA ALA A 84 14.02 16.39 1.74
C ALA A 84 14.17 17.74 1.05
N THR A 85 13.11 18.49 0.95
CA THR A 85 13.14 19.88 0.58
C THR A 85 13.51 20.75 1.79
N ARG A 86 13.85 22.01 1.55
CA ARG A 86 14.05 22.97 2.64
C ARG A 86 12.78 23.14 3.49
N GLN A 87 11.61 23.04 2.86
CA GLN A 87 10.33 23.13 3.53
C GLN A 87 10.11 21.94 4.47
N ASP A 88 10.42 20.71 4.02
CA ASP A 88 10.31 19.51 4.85
C ASP A 88 11.24 19.56 6.06
N ILE A 89 12.49 20.03 5.86
CA ILE A 89 13.46 20.24 6.93
C ILE A 89 12.91 21.25 7.96
N ALA A 90 12.37 22.37 7.49
CA ALA A 90 11.77 23.38 8.36
C ALA A 90 10.56 22.79 9.13
N ARG A 91 9.73 21.96 8.48
CA ARG A 91 8.58 21.30 9.11
C ARG A 91 8.99 20.34 10.21
N VAL A 92 10.02 19.50 9.98
CA VAL A 92 10.58 18.63 11.04
C VAL A 92 11.14 19.44 12.20
N ARG A 93 11.81 20.56 11.93
CA ARG A 93 12.33 21.44 13.00
C ARG A 93 11.24 22.12 13.80
N GLU A 94 10.11 22.40 13.18
CA GLU A 94 8.93 22.99 13.84
C GLU A 94 8.23 21.99 14.75
N LEU A 95 7.90 20.81 14.22
CA LEU A 95 7.09 19.78 14.90
C LEU A 95 7.89 18.86 15.82
N GLY A 96 9.20 18.76 15.61
CA GLY A 96 10.01 17.67 16.12
C GLY A 96 9.76 16.35 15.37
N TYR A 97 10.58 15.35 15.65
CA TYR A 97 10.47 14.03 14.98
C TYR A 97 9.12 13.35 15.23
N ALA A 98 8.67 13.32 16.48
CA ALA A 98 7.40 12.68 16.84
C ALA A 98 6.21 13.39 16.18
N GLY A 99 6.15 14.71 16.25
CA GLY A 99 5.06 15.47 15.63
C GLY A 99 5.03 15.33 14.12
N TRP A 100 6.17 15.26 13.45
CA TRP A 100 6.24 14.98 12.02
C TRP A 100 5.76 13.56 11.69
N LEU A 101 6.15 12.56 12.48
CA LEU A 101 5.66 11.19 12.31
C LEU A 101 4.14 11.10 12.49
N ASP A 102 3.60 11.73 13.52
CA ASP A 102 2.15 11.77 13.77
C ASP A 102 1.40 12.44 12.62
N GLU A 103 1.95 13.53 12.07
CA GLU A 103 1.40 14.18 10.87
C GLU A 103 1.40 13.24 9.67
N GLN A 104 2.53 12.59 9.38
CA GLN A 104 2.66 11.68 8.23
C GLN A 104 1.80 10.42 8.38
N LEU A 105 1.69 9.84 9.57
CA LEU A 105 0.83 8.70 9.85
C LEU A 105 -0.65 9.02 9.69
N SER A 106 -1.04 10.28 9.97
CA SER A 106 -2.41 10.76 9.81
C SER A 106 -2.72 11.30 8.41
N THR A 107 -1.70 11.53 7.58
CA THR A 107 -1.87 11.99 6.20
C THR A 107 -2.57 10.90 5.38
N PRO A 108 -3.71 11.22 4.73
CA PRO A 108 -4.41 10.27 3.88
C PRO A 108 -3.55 9.87 2.68
N VAL A 109 -3.90 8.73 2.07
CA VAL A 109 -3.31 8.33 0.77
C VAL A 109 -3.53 9.46 -0.24
N PHE A 110 -2.49 9.84 -0.94
CA PHE A 110 -2.49 11.00 -1.85
C PHE A 110 -3.56 10.88 -2.95
N SER A 111 -3.48 9.85 -3.76
CA SER A 111 -4.49 9.50 -4.76
C SER A 111 -4.18 8.11 -5.34
N SER A 112 -5.08 7.58 -6.16
CA SER A 112 -4.84 6.33 -6.88
C SER A 112 -3.96 6.57 -8.12
N ARG A 113 -2.93 5.74 -8.27
CA ARG A 113 -2.09 5.70 -9.49
C ARG A 113 -2.91 5.25 -10.70
N TRP A 114 -3.83 4.33 -10.47
CA TRP A 114 -4.79 3.87 -11.48
C TRP A 114 -5.61 5.01 -12.05
N ASP A 115 -6.23 5.82 -11.19
CA ASP A 115 -7.09 6.92 -11.62
C ASP A 115 -6.29 8.02 -12.29
N TRP A 116 -5.08 8.27 -11.82
CA TRP A 116 -4.19 9.22 -12.47
C TRP A 116 -3.83 8.77 -13.91
N LEU A 117 -3.50 7.50 -14.12
CA LEU A 117 -3.22 6.96 -15.45
C LEU A 117 -4.41 7.15 -16.40
N LYS A 118 -5.63 6.87 -15.91
CA LYS A 118 -6.86 7.14 -16.68
C LYS A 118 -7.01 8.62 -17.00
N SER A 119 -6.82 9.48 -16.02
CA SER A 119 -6.94 10.93 -16.22
C SER A 119 -5.95 11.51 -17.23
N LYS A 120 -4.86 10.79 -17.50
CA LYS A 120 -3.83 11.15 -18.48
C LYS A 120 -3.98 10.43 -19.83
N GLY A 121 -5.03 9.63 -20.00
CA GLY A 121 -5.32 8.95 -21.25
C GLY A 121 -4.39 7.77 -21.56
N TYR A 122 -3.81 7.13 -20.52
CA TYR A 122 -3.00 5.94 -20.72
C TYR A 122 -3.83 4.69 -21.03
N ASP A 123 -5.14 4.74 -20.84
CA ASP A 123 -6.12 3.67 -21.07
C ASP A 123 -6.54 3.50 -22.56
N VAL A 124 -5.72 4.00 -23.48
CA VAL A 124 -5.93 3.81 -24.92
C VAL A 124 -5.48 2.42 -25.38
N ALA A 125 -6.16 1.86 -26.37
CA ALA A 125 -5.91 0.50 -26.86
C ALA A 125 -4.44 0.24 -27.25
N ALA A 126 -3.73 1.26 -27.74
CA ALA A 126 -2.31 1.17 -28.08
C ALA A 126 -1.40 0.83 -26.90
N ASN A 127 -1.81 1.16 -25.67
CA ASN A 127 -1.05 0.90 -24.46
C ASN A 127 -1.40 -0.45 -23.78
N LYS A 128 -2.35 -1.19 -24.35
CA LYS A 128 -2.90 -2.40 -23.71
C LYS A 128 -1.84 -3.45 -23.40
N PHE A 129 -0.82 -3.61 -24.25
CA PHE A 129 0.16 -4.68 -24.14
C PHE A 129 1.59 -4.20 -23.86
N ASN A 130 1.75 -2.96 -23.40
CA ASN A 130 3.03 -2.39 -23.05
C ASN A 130 2.99 -1.74 -21.66
N THR A 131 4.11 -1.20 -21.21
CA THR A 131 4.28 -0.56 -19.91
C THR A 131 4.26 0.97 -19.96
N THR A 132 3.82 1.54 -21.08
CA THR A 132 3.78 3.00 -21.28
C THR A 132 3.01 3.69 -20.15
N GLY A 133 3.67 4.64 -19.52
CA GLY A 133 3.11 5.43 -18.41
C GLY A 133 3.41 4.87 -17.00
N PHE A 134 3.92 3.64 -16.88
CA PHE A 134 4.23 3.08 -15.55
C PHE A 134 5.32 3.88 -14.84
N ASP A 135 6.44 4.15 -15.49
CA ASP A 135 7.52 4.95 -14.92
C ASP A 135 7.05 6.36 -14.53
N ASN A 136 6.23 6.97 -15.38
CA ASN A 136 5.69 8.30 -15.13
C ASN A 136 4.85 8.34 -13.83
N VAL A 137 4.00 7.35 -13.60
CA VAL A 137 3.18 7.29 -12.39
C VAL A 137 4.00 6.89 -11.18
N ALA A 138 4.93 5.95 -11.30
CA ALA A 138 5.79 5.51 -10.22
C ALA A 138 6.66 6.67 -9.69
N TRP A 139 7.41 7.32 -10.56
CA TRP A 139 8.26 8.47 -10.19
C TRP A 139 7.47 9.66 -9.67
N ARG A 140 6.28 9.92 -10.23
CA ARG A 140 5.45 11.01 -9.74
C ARG A 140 5.11 10.86 -8.26
N TRP A 141 4.73 9.66 -7.81
CA TRP A 141 4.40 9.42 -6.41
C TRP A 141 5.62 9.55 -5.51
N LEU A 142 6.75 8.99 -5.92
CA LEU A 142 7.99 9.07 -5.15
C LEU A 142 8.51 10.51 -4.98
N ILE A 143 8.27 11.39 -5.96
CA ILE A 143 8.83 12.75 -5.97
C ILE A 143 7.83 13.79 -5.44
N SER A 144 6.53 13.63 -5.72
CA SER A 144 5.55 14.72 -5.55
C SER A 144 4.47 14.43 -4.52
N SER A 145 4.44 13.25 -3.92
CA SER A 145 3.42 12.89 -2.95
C SER A 145 3.62 13.59 -1.60
N PRO A 146 2.58 14.15 -0.97
CA PRO A 146 2.69 14.77 0.34
C PRO A 146 2.84 13.77 1.49
N ASP A 147 2.42 12.52 1.30
CA ASP A 147 2.53 11.42 2.25
C ASP A 147 3.87 10.68 2.11
N THR A 148 4.97 11.41 2.21
CA THR A 148 6.32 10.96 1.88
C THR A 148 6.79 9.76 2.70
N LEU A 149 6.39 9.65 3.97
CA LEU A 149 6.68 8.48 4.81
C LEU A 149 5.96 7.24 4.27
N ARG A 150 4.71 7.37 3.85
CA ARG A 150 3.95 6.28 3.23
C ARG A 150 4.64 5.80 1.95
N GLN A 151 5.06 6.73 1.10
CA GLN A 151 5.76 6.38 -0.12
C GLN A 151 7.09 5.67 0.16
N ARG A 152 7.81 6.07 1.21
CA ARG A 152 9.02 5.37 1.64
C ARG A 152 8.74 3.94 2.08
N VAL A 153 7.67 3.74 2.85
CA VAL A 153 7.25 2.39 3.28
C VAL A 153 6.76 1.56 2.10
N THR A 154 5.94 2.14 1.22
CA THR A 154 5.47 1.47 0.00
C THR A 154 6.61 1.03 -0.89
N PHE A 155 7.61 1.89 -1.08
CA PHE A 155 8.81 1.53 -1.82
C PHE A 155 9.56 0.36 -1.16
N ALA A 156 9.76 0.40 0.16
CA ALA A 156 10.39 -0.70 0.90
C ALA A 156 9.58 -2.01 0.80
N LEU A 157 8.26 -1.93 0.87
CA LEU A 157 7.39 -3.10 0.69
C LEU A 157 7.50 -3.67 -0.73
N SER A 158 7.63 -2.83 -1.75
CA SER A 158 7.79 -3.27 -3.14
C SER A 158 9.12 -3.96 -3.41
N GLU A 159 10.16 -3.71 -2.59
CA GLU A 159 11.45 -4.40 -2.65
C GLU A 159 11.44 -5.74 -1.89
N ILE A 160 10.50 -5.93 -0.97
CA ILE A 160 10.33 -7.17 -0.20
C ILE A 160 9.33 -8.09 -0.90
N ILE A 161 8.19 -7.56 -1.32
CA ILE A 161 7.10 -8.29 -1.98
C ILE A 161 7.08 -7.86 -3.44
N VAL A 162 7.89 -8.53 -4.25
CA VAL A 162 8.23 -8.10 -5.60
C VAL A 162 7.23 -8.60 -6.64
N ILE A 163 6.90 -7.74 -7.60
CA ILE A 163 6.39 -8.13 -8.91
C ILE A 163 7.18 -7.41 -10.00
N GLY A 164 7.39 -8.09 -11.14
CA GLY A 164 7.91 -7.45 -12.34
C GLY A 164 6.76 -7.03 -13.26
N VAL A 165 6.63 -5.74 -13.56
CA VAL A 165 5.52 -5.23 -14.40
C VAL A 165 5.57 -5.83 -15.79
N ASP A 166 6.76 -6.03 -16.36
CA ASP A 166 6.93 -6.68 -17.66
C ASP A 166 6.47 -8.15 -17.64
N GLY A 167 6.62 -8.84 -16.50
CA GLY A 167 6.17 -10.21 -16.29
C GLY A 167 4.66 -10.37 -16.04
N LEU A 168 3.89 -9.29 -16.03
CA LEU A 168 2.44 -9.35 -15.90
C LEU A 168 1.77 -9.76 -17.21
N ASP A 169 2.17 -10.92 -17.75
CA ASP A 169 1.60 -11.52 -18.97
C ASP A 169 0.23 -12.14 -18.66
N ASN A 170 -0.68 -11.33 -18.20
CA ASN A 170 -2.05 -11.76 -18.04
C ASN A 170 -2.80 -11.63 -19.38
N THR A 171 -3.76 -12.49 -19.59
CA THR A 171 -4.54 -12.58 -20.83
C THR A 171 -5.32 -11.31 -21.17
N GLY A 172 -5.40 -10.34 -20.26
CA GLY A 172 -6.15 -9.10 -20.42
C GLY A 172 -5.32 -7.93 -20.96
N GLY A 173 -3.99 -8.00 -20.84
CA GLY A 173 -3.11 -6.85 -21.05
C GLY A 173 -3.19 -5.85 -19.88
N TRP A 174 -2.88 -4.58 -20.15
CA TRP A 174 -2.93 -3.48 -19.20
C TRP A 174 -1.88 -3.60 -18.08
N LYS A 175 -0.66 -3.99 -18.42
CA LYS A 175 0.47 -4.17 -17.48
C LYS A 175 0.71 -2.93 -16.62
N THR A 176 0.68 -1.74 -17.20
CA THR A 176 0.82 -0.45 -16.50
C THR A 176 -0.21 -0.29 -15.39
N PHE A 177 -1.47 -0.60 -15.71
CA PHE A 177 -2.56 -0.53 -14.70
C PHE A 177 -2.44 -1.63 -13.65
N GLY A 178 -1.97 -2.82 -14.04
CA GLY A 178 -1.64 -3.88 -13.11
C GLY A 178 -0.58 -3.46 -12.10
N GLY A 179 0.53 -2.89 -12.58
CA GLY A 179 1.59 -2.35 -11.71
C GLY A 179 1.11 -1.19 -10.83
N ALA A 180 0.30 -0.28 -11.38
CA ALA A 180 -0.30 0.82 -10.63
C ALA A 180 -1.21 0.32 -9.49
N ALA A 181 -2.09 -0.64 -9.77
CA ALA A 181 -2.97 -1.25 -8.77
C ALA A 181 -2.18 -1.99 -7.68
N TRP A 182 -1.06 -2.61 -8.05
CA TRP A 182 -0.15 -3.23 -7.08
C TRP A 182 0.43 -2.20 -6.12
N LEU A 183 0.99 -1.11 -6.63
CA LEU A 183 1.53 -0.04 -5.79
C LEU A 183 0.45 0.65 -4.95
N ASP A 184 -0.77 0.82 -5.48
CA ASP A 184 -1.90 1.37 -4.73
C ASP A 184 -2.33 0.44 -3.58
N MET A 185 -2.26 -0.88 -3.78
CA MET A 185 -2.50 -1.87 -2.73
C MET A 185 -1.44 -1.79 -1.62
N LEU A 186 -0.16 -1.68 -1.98
CA LEU A 186 0.92 -1.51 -1.01
C LEU A 186 0.78 -0.20 -0.24
N ASP A 187 0.42 0.90 -0.91
CA ASP A 187 0.15 2.19 -0.28
C ASP A 187 -0.96 2.13 0.77
N ALA A 188 -2.06 1.47 0.44
CA ALA A 188 -3.20 1.30 1.34
C ALA A 188 -2.83 0.50 2.60
N ASN A 189 -1.84 -0.40 2.48
CA ASN A 189 -1.39 -1.27 3.57
C ASN A 189 -0.08 -0.82 4.23
N ALA A 190 0.52 0.31 3.81
CA ALA A 190 1.84 0.75 4.27
C ALA A 190 1.94 0.92 5.81
N PHE A 191 0.86 1.34 6.45
CA PHE A 191 0.74 1.47 7.91
C PHE A 191 -0.29 0.49 8.50
N GLY A 192 -0.59 -0.57 7.75
CA GLY A 192 -1.61 -1.56 8.10
C GLY A 192 -1.05 -2.77 8.83
N ASN A 193 -1.80 -3.84 8.76
CA ASN A 193 -1.46 -5.11 9.36
C ASN A 193 -0.85 -6.07 8.33
N LEU A 194 0.28 -6.69 8.66
CA LEU A 194 0.99 -7.61 7.77
C LEU A 194 0.12 -8.77 7.28
N ARG A 195 -0.72 -9.35 8.13
CA ARG A 195 -1.65 -10.43 7.73
C ARG A 195 -2.62 -9.95 6.64
N THR A 196 -3.15 -8.75 6.78
CA THR A 196 -4.05 -8.14 5.79
C THR A 196 -3.32 -7.90 4.48
N LEU A 197 -2.09 -7.39 4.55
CA LEU A 197 -1.25 -7.20 3.37
C LEU A 197 -0.99 -8.54 2.66
N LEU A 198 -0.52 -9.57 3.37
CA LEU A 198 -0.26 -10.90 2.79
C LEU A 198 -1.52 -11.54 2.20
N GLN A 199 -2.69 -11.33 2.82
CA GLN A 199 -3.97 -11.79 2.28
C GLN A 199 -4.26 -11.11 0.93
N GLN A 200 -4.06 -9.80 0.83
CA GLN A 200 -4.29 -9.06 -0.42
C GLN A 200 -3.26 -9.42 -1.49
N VAL A 201 -2.01 -9.60 -1.11
CA VAL A 201 -0.95 -10.09 -2.01
C VAL A 201 -1.34 -11.46 -2.57
N SER A 202 -1.74 -12.40 -1.72
CA SER A 202 -2.09 -13.78 -2.11
C SER A 202 -3.29 -13.85 -3.04
N THR A 203 -4.19 -12.88 -2.97
CA THR A 203 -5.41 -12.84 -3.81
C THR A 203 -5.30 -11.86 -4.97
N SER A 204 -4.16 -11.22 -5.14
CA SER A 204 -3.95 -10.24 -6.23
C SER A 204 -3.72 -10.94 -7.58
N LEU A 205 -4.26 -10.32 -8.63
CA LEU A 205 -4.02 -10.77 -10.01
C LEU A 205 -2.53 -10.67 -10.38
N GLN A 206 -1.84 -9.67 -9.87
CA GLN A 206 -0.45 -9.38 -10.16
C GLN A 206 0.46 -10.49 -9.65
N MET A 207 0.31 -10.88 -8.39
CA MET A 207 1.07 -11.98 -7.81
C MET A 207 0.72 -13.31 -8.48
N GLY A 208 -0.57 -13.55 -8.75
CA GLY A 208 -1.02 -14.74 -9.46
C GLY A 208 -0.44 -14.88 -10.87
N ALA A 209 -0.19 -13.77 -11.55
CA ALA A 209 0.44 -13.78 -12.88
C ALA A 209 1.97 -13.87 -12.79
N PHE A 210 2.59 -13.07 -11.92
CA PHE A 210 4.04 -12.92 -11.86
C PHE A 210 4.76 -14.18 -11.33
N LEU A 211 4.24 -14.79 -10.26
CA LEU A 211 4.83 -16.01 -9.68
C LEU A 211 4.09 -17.29 -10.10
N THR A 212 3.42 -17.26 -11.25
CA THR A 212 2.81 -18.42 -11.91
C THR A 212 1.75 -19.18 -11.10
N PHE A 213 1.27 -18.57 -10.00
CA PHE A 213 0.23 -19.17 -9.15
C PHE A 213 -1.11 -19.34 -9.89
N ARG A 214 -1.37 -18.47 -10.86
CA ARG A 214 -2.56 -18.56 -11.70
C ARG A 214 -2.56 -19.87 -12.52
N GLY A 215 -3.62 -20.64 -12.36
CA GLY A 215 -3.75 -21.93 -13.06
C GLY A 215 -3.01 -23.07 -12.38
N ASN A 216 -2.38 -22.84 -11.23
CA ASN A 216 -1.75 -23.88 -10.44
C ASN A 216 -2.79 -24.94 -10.03
N ALA A 217 -2.44 -26.21 -10.20
CA ALA A 217 -3.31 -27.33 -9.92
C ALA A 217 -2.66 -28.26 -8.88
N LYS A 218 -3.49 -28.96 -8.12
CA LYS A 218 -2.99 -29.97 -7.18
C LYS A 218 -2.29 -31.12 -7.90
N ALA A 219 -1.43 -31.83 -7.18
CA ALA A 219 -0.77 -33.03 -7.68
C ALA A 219 -1.77 -34.06 -8.22
N SER A 220 -1.44 -34.71 -9.32
CA SER A 220 -2.22 -35.75 -9.95
C SER A 220 -1.36 -36.96 -10.24
N ALA A 221 -1.65 -38.08 -9.59
CA ALA A 221 -0.96 -39.35 -9.85
C ALA A 221 -1.23 -39.88 -11.27
N THR A 222 -2.38 -39.47 -11.88
CA THR A 222 -2.76 -39.95 -13.22
C THR A 222 -2.02 -39.22 -14.32
N THR A 223 -1.77 -37.92 -14.16
CA THR A 223 -1.11 -37.09 -15.18
C THR A 223 0.37 -36.82 -14.87
N GLY A 224 0.84 -37.14 -13.66
CA GLY A 224 2.15 -36.78 -13.18
C GLY A 224 2.32 -35.30 -12.85
N ALA A 225 1.24 -34.50 -12.88
CA ALA A 225 1.29 -33.08 -12.57
C ALA A 225 1.69 -32.86 -11.11
N VAL A 226 2.56 -31.89 -10.87
CA VAL A 226 2.97 -31.39 -9.55
C VAL A 226 2.57 -29.93 -9.44
N PRO A 227 2.15 -29.46 -8.26
CA PRO A 227 1.89 -28.04 -8.04
C PRO A 227 3.15 -27.21 -8.29
N ASP A 228 2.96 -26.05 -8.88
CA ASP A 228 3.98 -25.02 -8.93
C ASP A 228 4.11 -24.38 -7.53
N GLU A 229 5.32 -24.40 -6.98
CA GLU A 229 5.63 -23.93 -5.63
C GLU A 229 6.27 -22.52 -5.60
N ASN A 230 6.48 -21.91 -6.76
CA ASN A 230 7.21 -20.65 -6.90
C ASN A 230 6.64 -19.55 -5.97
N TYR A 231 5.34 -19.32 -6.05
CA TYR A 231 4.68 -18.37 -5.15
C TYR A 231 4.89 -18.71 -3.66
N ALA A 232 4.78 -19.96 -3.27
CA ALA A 232 4.90 -20.36 -1.87
C ALA A 232 6.33 -20.24 -1.31
N ARG A 233 7.34 -20.18 -2.18
CA ARG A 233 8.73 -19.97 -1.78
C ARG A 233 9.09 -18.53 -1.55
N GLU A 234 8.38 -17.59 -2.20
CA GLU A 234 8.68 -16.17 -2.17
C GLU A 234 7.95 -15.41 -1.04
N LEU A 235 7.02 -16.06 -0.35
CA LEU A 235 6.27 -15.53 0.79
C LEU A 235 6.50 -16.32 2.07
#